data_36a42d2fef116473cf541f8e6c2db575
#
_entry.id   36a42d2fef116473cf541f8e6c2db575
#
_cell.length_a   1.000
_cell.length_b   1.000
_cell.length_c   1.000
_cell.angle_alpha   90.00
_cell.angle_beta   90.00
_cell.angle_gamma   90.00
#
_symmetry.space_group_name_H-M   'P 1'
#
loop_
_entity.id
_entity.type
_entity.pdbx_description
1 polymer ?
#
loop_
_entity_poly.entity_id
_entity_poly.type
_entity_poly.pdbx_seq_one_letter_code
_entity_poly.pdbx_strand_id
1 'polypeptide(L)'
;MSRDVRKSPYNKFTRAMKKLFGVDHRDWFNSAIIVAAGAGTRMNLPDGQTKQMLCIEGVPVIVRTVLQFEACEDIDEIILVVRKDEFDEYRQFYKQYGFKKVKHIVAGGETRQISVLNGLSKVDKNADFVTIHDGVRCLITPGMISEVCTWAYHYGAATAVTKPVDTLKLSEDGVFIKETVDRDKIYHAQTPQIFKYDMYRAAALSAKKDGFEATDDNSLVERLKFKIYICDLGKENIKITTQEDVYCAEAILKSRGGDK
;
A
#
# COMPACT_ATOMS: atom_id res chain seq x y z
N MET A 1 -31.00 -10.79 17.02
CA MET A 1 -31.21 -9.92 15.85
C MET A 1 -29.85 -9.64 15.24
N SER A 2 -29.52 -10.39 14.19
CA SER A 2 -28.25 -10.30 13.45
C SER A 2 -28.24 -8.96 12.70
N ARG A 3 -27.35 -8.03 13.09
CA ARG A 3 -27.07 -6.85 12.31
C ARG A 3 -26.20 -7.25 11.13
N ASP A 4 -26.82 -7.25 9.97
CA ASP A 4 -26.21 -7.43 8.66
C ASP A 4 -24.96 -6.52 8.56
N VAL A 5 -23.79 -7.16 8.47
CA VAL A 5 -22.52 -6.48 8.21
C VAL A 5 -22.71 -5.71 6.91
N ARG A 6 -22.78 -4.40 6.99
CA ARG A 6 -23.01 -3.51 5.84
C ARG A 6 -21.92 -3.79 4.84
N LYS A 7 -22.31 -4.46 3.76
CA LYS A 7 -21.44 -4.73 2.61
C LYS A 7 -20.85 -3.40 2.18
N SER A 8 -19.51 -3.28 2.31
CA SER A 8 -18.77 -2.09 1.88
C SER A 8 -19.27 -1.68 0.49
N PRO A 9 -19.51 -0.39 0.21
CA PRO A 9 -19.88 0.08 -1.13
C PRO A 9 -18.86 -0.39 -2.20
N TYR A 10 -17.61 -0.56 -1.82
CA TYR A 10 -16.53 -1.11 -2.65
C TYR A 10 -16.84 -2.51 -3.19
N ASN A 11 -17.39 -3.43 -2.37
CA ASN A 11 -17.74 -4.79 -2.81
C ASN A 11 -18.82 -4.83 -3.90
N LYS A 12 -19.76 -3.88 -3.91
CA LYS A 12 -20.79 -3.79 -4.96
C LYS A 12 -20.22 -3.26 -6.26
N PHE A 13 -19.34 -2.26 -6.19
CA PHE A 13 -18.70 -1.65 -7.34
C PHE A 13 -17.73 -2.65 -8.01
N THR A 14 -16.87 -3.30 -7.24
CA THR A 14 -15.95 -4.33 -7.73
C THR A 14 -16.67 -5.48 -8.40
N ARG A 15 -17.80 -5.96 -7.83
CA ARG A 15 -18.64 -6.99 -8.47
C ARG A 15 -19.28 -6.52 -9.77
N ALA A 16 -19.76 -5.28 -9.82
CA ALA A 16 -20.36 -4.72 -11.04
C ALA A 16 -19.31 -4.59 -12.15
N MET A 17 -18.10 -4.16 -11.81
CA MET A 17 -16.97 -4.06 -12.73
C MET A 17 -16.51 -5.42 -13.24
N LYS A 18 -16.34 -6.40 -12.36
CA LYS A 18 -16.04 -7.81 -12.74
C LYS A 18 -17.07 -8.33 -13.75
N LYS A 19 -18.35 -8.04 -13.57
CA LYS A 19 -19.42 -8.45 -14.48
C LYS A 19 -19.42 -7.68 -15.81
N LEU A 20 -19.03 -6.39 -15.78
CA LEU A 20 -19.06 -5.51 -16.95
C LEU A 20 -17.92 -5.81 -17.94
N PHE A 21 -16.72 -6.13 -17.43
CA PHE A 21 -15.53 -6.33 -18.25
C PHE A 21 -15.23 -7.80 -18.60
N GLY A 22 -15.99 -8.75 -18.07
CA GLY A 22 -15.86 -10.17 -18.41
C GLY A 22 -14.51 -10.81 -18.07
N VAL A 23 -13.70 -10.13 -17.25
CA VAL A 23 -12.37 -10.61 -16.85
C VAL A 23 -12.51 -11.48 -15.62
N ASP A 24 -12.22 -12.77 -15.72
CA ASP A 24 -12.07 -13.64 -14.56
C ASP A 24 -10.67 -13.40 -13.96
N HIS A 25 -10.60 -12.58 -12.92
CA HIS A 25 -9.34 -12.16 -12.29
C HIS A 25 -8.60 -13.29 -11.56
N ARG A 26 -9.20 -14.48 -11.47
CA ARG A 26 -8.62 -15.65 -10.79
C ARG A 26 -7.45 -16.29 -11.54
N ASP A 27 -7.26 -15.91 -12.81
CA ASP A 27 -6.17 -16.46 -13.64
C ASP A 27 -4.86 -15.65 -13.53
N TRP A 28 -4.86 -14.53 -12.78
CA TRP A 28 -3.71 -13.62 -12.71
C TRP A 28 -3.00 -13.73 -11.36
N PHE A 29 -1.71 -14.02 -11.39
CA PHE A 29 -0.88 -14.12 -10.19
C PHE A 29 -0.38 -12.73 -9.77
N ASN A 30 -0.73 -12.29 -8.55
CA ASN A 30 -0.39 -10.97 -8.03
C ASN A 30 0.45 -11.09 -6.74
N SER A 31 1.68 -10.62 -6.83
CA SER A 31 2.64 -10.62 -5.73
C SER A 31 2.64 -9.29 -4.99
N ALA A 32 2.36 -9.28 -3.70
CA ALA A 32 2.40 -8.07 -2.88
C ALA A 32 3.76 -7.88 -2.21
N ILE A 33 4.35 -6.70 -2.37
CA ILE A 33 5.53 -6.24 -1.64
C ILE A 33 5.06 -5.26 -0.57
N ILE A 34 5.11 -5.64 0.70
CA ILE A 34 4.77 -4.78 1.83
C ILE A 34 6.04 -4.21 2.42
N VAL A 35 6.22 -2.88 2.32
CA VAL A 35 7.44 -2.18 2.72
C VAL A 35 7.30 -1.68 4.16
N ALA A 36 8.11 -2.22 5.05
CA ALA A 36 8.11 -1.94 6.49
C ALA A 36 9.52 -1.66 7.07
N ALA A 37 10.52 -1.38 6.22
CA ALA A 37 11.92 -1.19 6.64
C ALA A 37 12.28 0.24 7.09
N GLY A 38 11.32 1.18 7.11
CA GLY A 38 11.59 2.58 7.46
C GLY A 38 11.85 2.78 8.96
N ALA A 39 12.85 3.59 9.30
CA ALA A 39 13.26 3.87 10.69
C ALA A 39 12.23 4.67 11.53
N GLY A 40 11.25 5.32 10.90
CA GLY A 40 10.14 5.96 11.63
C GLY A 40 10.50 7.20 12.45
N THR A 41 11.58 7.90 12.13
CA THR A 41 12.20 9.01 12.91
C THR A 41 11.24 10.15 13.29
N ARG A 42 10.15 10.35 12.56
CA ARG A 42 9.18 11.43 12.82
C ARG A 42 8.31 11.24 14.07
N MET A 43 8.25 10.03 14.63
CA MET A 43 7.40 9.74 15.80
C MET A 43 8.13 9.86 17.14
N ASN A 44 9.45 10.12 17.16
CA ASN A 44 10.25 10.19 18.38
C ASN A 44 9.96 9.03 19.36
N LEU A 45 9.89 7.80 18.82
CA LEU A 45 9.63 6.61 19.61
C LEU A 45 10.83 6.27 20.50
N PRO A 46 10.61 5.57 21.63
CA PRO A 46 11.70 5.05 22.46
C PRO A 46 12.71 4.23 21.64
N ASP A 47 13.97 4.20 22.11
CA ASP A 47 15.05 3.49 21.42
C ASP A 47 14.66 2.03 21.11
N GLY A 48 14.87 1.64 19.87
CA GLY A 48 14.57 0.31 19.38
C GLY A 48 13.11 0.06 18.96
N GLN A 49 12.19 0.98 19.21
CA GLN A 49 10.79 0.84 18.79
C GLN A 49 10.55 1.47 17.42
N THR A 50 9.89 0.74 16.53
CA THR A 50 9.50 1.25 15.21
C THR A 50 7.99 1.43 15.11
N LYS A 51 7.55 2.36 14.27
CA LYS A 51 6.11 2.61 14.06
C LYS A 51 5.34 1.41 13.52
N GLN A 52 6.04 0.50 12.84
CA GLN A 52 5.47 -0.75 12.32
C GLN A 52 5.07 -1.70 13.46
N MET A 53 5.80 -1.62 14.59
CA MET A 53 5.58 -2.44 15.79
C MET A 53 4.61 -1.81 16.78
N LEU A 54 4.21 -0.55 16.58
CA LEU A 54 3.17 0.07 17.42
C LEU A 54 1.88 -0.75 17.35
N CYS A 55 1.25 -0.95 18.50
CA CYS A 55 -0.03 -1.63 18.57
C CYS A 55 -1.20 -0.65 18.51
N ILE A 56 -2.17 -0.93 17.65
CA ILE A 56 -3.46 -0.28 17.62
C ILE A 56 -4.49 -1.33 18.03
N GLU A 57 -5.24 -1.08 19.11
CA GLU A 57 -6.17 -2.06 19.70
C GLU A 57 -5.51 -3.46 19.92
N GLY A 58 -4.28 -3.46 20.46
CA GLY A 58 -3.55 -4.69 20.81
C GLY A 58 -2.91 -5.44 19.65
N VAL A 59 -3.05 -4.96 18.39
CA VAL A 59 -2.46 -5.61 17.21
C VAL A 59 -1.41 -4.70 16.57
N PRO A 60 -0.19 -5.18 16.30
CA PRO A 60 0.84 -4.38 15.64
C PRO A 60 0.38 -3.85 14.27
N VAL A 61 0.73 -2.59 13.97
CA VAL A 61 0.38 -1.90 12.72
C VAL A 61 0.69 -2.75 11.49
N ILE A 62 1.89 -3.33 11.44
CA ILE A 62 2.29 -4.17 10.30
C ILE A 62 1.46 -5.46 10.20
N VAL A 63 1.14 -6.07 11.33
CA VAL A 63 0.31 -7.29 11.36
C VAL A 63 -1.08 -7.00 10.81
N ARG A 64 -1.70 -5.87 11.22
CA ARG A 64 -2.99 -5.44 10.67
C ARG A 64 -2.92 -5.31 9.15
N THR A 65 -1.85 -4.67 8.64
CA THR A 65 -1.65 -4.54 7.19
C THR A 65 -1.57 -5.90 6.52
N VAL A 66 -0.70 -6.80 7.02
CA VAL A 66 -0.51 -8.14 6.43
C VAL A 66 -1.80 -8.95 6.42
N LEU A 67 -2.58 -8.92 7.52
CA LEU A 67 -3.85 -9.63 7.60
C LEU A 67 -4.85 -9.21 6.52
N GLN A 68 -4.87 -7.92 6.11
CA GLN A 68 -5.75 -7.47 5.02
C GLN A 68 -5.33 -8.05 3.67
N PHE A 69 -4.03 -8.17 3.43
CA PHE A 69 -3.49 -8.80 2.22
C PHE A 69 -3.67 -10.32 2.23
N GLU A 70 -3.51 -10.97 3.40
CA GLU A 70 -3.82 -12.40 3.57
C GLU A 70 -5.29 -12.70 3.25
N ALA A 71 -6.21 -11.81 3.65
CA ALA A 71 -7.64 -11.97 3.42
C ALA A 71 -8.11 -11.57 2.02
N CYS A 72 -7.28 -10.90 1.22
CA CYS A 72 -7.64 -10.45 -0.13
C CYS A 72 -7.44 -11.58 -1.16
N GLU A 73 -8.50 -11.97 -1.85
CA GLU A 73 -8.46 -13.04 -2.87
C GLU A 73 -7.64 -12.67 -4.12
N ASP A 74 -7.43 -11.37 -4.37
CA ASP A 74 -6.64 -10.87 -5.51
C ASP A 74 -5.12 -10.84 -5.22
N ILE A 75 -4.66 -11.35 -4.08
CA ILE A 75 -3.24 -11.45 -3.71
C ILE A 75 -2.88 -12.92 -3.50
N ASP A 76 -1.85 -13.40 -4.18
CA ASP A 76 -1.42 -14.80 -4.16
C ASP A 76 -0.22 -15.03 -3.24
N GLU A 77 0.71 -14.08 -3.22
CA GLU A 77 1.87 -14.12 -2.31
C GLU A 77 2.16 -12.74 -1.72
N ILE A 78 2.87 -12.75 -0.59
CA ILE A 78 3.33 -11.56 0.12
C ILE A 78 4.83 -11.66 0.37
N ILE A 79 5.55 -10.60 0.02
CA ILE A 79 6.96 -10.38 0.34
C ILE A 79 7.02 -9.24 1.37
N LEU A 80 7.48 -9.53 2.58
CA LEU A 80 7.68 -8.52 3.61
C LEU A 80 9.09 -7.96 3.51
N VAL A 81 9.21 -6.65 3.33
CA VAL A 81 10.49 -5.95 3.32
C VAL A 81 10.62 -5.18 4.63
N VAL A 82 11.49 -5.65 5.51
CA VAL A 82 11.59 -5.22 6.90
C VAL A 82 13.04 -4.86 7.26
N ARG A 83 13.26 -4.29 8.42
CA ARG A 83 14.60 -4.09 8.95
C ARG A 83 15.25 -5.43 9.26
N LYS A 84 16.55 -5.54 9.04
CA LYS A 84 17.30 -6.79 9.26
C LYS A 84 17.30 -7.21 10.74
N ASP A 85 17.34 -6.23 11.63
CA ASP A 85 17.31 -6.44 13.09
C ASP A 85 15.93 -6.84 13.65
N GLU A 86 14.85 -6.71 12.84
CA GLU A 86 13.49 -7.08 13.21
C GLU A 86 13.05 -8.47 12.67
N PHE A 87 13.94 -9.22 12.02
CA PHE A 87 13.55 -10.49 11.37
C PHE A 87 12.94 -11.52 12.33
N ASP A 88 13.41 -11.58 13.57
CA ASP A 88 12.93 -12.57 14.52
C ASP A 88 11.52 -12.24 15.03
N GLU A 89 11.18 -10.96 15.21
CA GLU A 89 9.85 -10.49 15.53
C GLU A 89 8.86 -10.85 14.40
N TYR A 90 9.25 -10.63 13.15
CA TYR A 90 8.40 -10.98 12.01
C TYR A 90 8.21 -12.49 11.84
N ARG A 91 9.21 -13.31 12.19
CA ARG A 91 9.08 -14.76 12.23
C ARG A 91 8.13 -15.22 13.34
N GLN A 92 8.12 -14.52 14.49
CA GLN A 92 7.15 -14.76 15.56
C GLN A 92 5.73 -14.40 15.10
N PHE A 93 5.54 -13.24 14.46
CA PHE A 93 4.24 -12.86 13.89
C PHE A 93 3.75 -13.87 12.85
N TYR A 94 4.63 -14.36 11.98
CA TYR A 94 4.28 -15.41 11.02
C TYR A 94 3.65 -16.64 11.71
N LYS A 95 4.25 -17.08 12.80
CA LYS A 95 3.74 -18.24 13.57
C LYS A 95 2.47 -17.90 14.34
N GLN A 96 2.46 -16.75 15.02
CA GLN A 96 1.37 -16.34 15.91
C GLN A 96 0.07 -16.07 15.14
N TYR A 97 0.16 -15.41 14.00
CA TYR A 97 -1.00 -15.00 13.18
C TYR A 97 -1.30 -15.95 12.03
N GLY A 98 -0.50 -17.00 11.84
CA GLY A 98 -0.74 -18.06 10.87
C GLY A 98 -0.76 -17.58 9.42
N PHE A 99 0.14 -16.65 9.04
CA PHE A 99 0.25 -16.14 7.67
C PHE A 99 0.49 -17.27 6.67
N LYS A 100 -0.29 -17.30 5.58
CA LYS A 100 -0.24 -18.34 4.54
C LYS A 100 0.40 -17.85 3.26
N LYS A 101 0.17 -16.58 2.93
CA LYS A 101 0.64 -15.94 1.69
C LYS A 101 2.01 -15.30 1.84
N VAL A 102 2.50 -15.04 3.06
CA VAL A 102 3.86 -14.54 3.29
C VAL A 102 4.86 -15.62 2.92
N LYS A 103 5.59 -15.43 1.80
CA LYS A 103 6.59 -16.38 1.30
C LYS A 103 8.02 -15.96 1.64
N HIS A 104 8.26 -14.65 1.71
CA HIS A 104 9.59 -14.12 1.95
C HIS A 104 9.59 -12.98 2.96
N ILE A 105 10.60 -12.95 3.83
CA ILE A 105 10.97 -11.82 4.67
C ILE A 105 12.35 -11.36 4.18
N VAL A 106 12.46 -10.10 3.74
CA VAL A 106 13.62 -9.57 3.04
C VAL A 106 14.11 -8.31 3.76
N ALA A 107 15.41 -8.14 3.85
CA ALA A 107 15.99 -6.90 4.38
C ALA A 107 15.70 -5.73 3.44
N GLY A 108 15.26 -4.61 4.01
CA GLY A 108 15.21 -3.33 3.32
C GLY A 108 16.60 -2.80 2.96
N GLY A 109 16.62 -1.71 2.23
CA GLY A 109 17.83 -0.96 1.86
C GLY A 109 17.82 0.44 2.46
N GLU A 110 18.79 1.25 2.07
CA GLU A 110 18.99 2.62 2.53
C GLU A 110 17.83 3.56 2.17
N THR A 111 17.17 3.29 1.04
CA THR A 111 16.00 4.05 0.58
C THR A 111 14.76 3.16 0.44
N ARG A 112 13.57 3.78 0.35
CA ARG A 112 12.33 3.06 0.07
C ARG A 112 12.42 2.34 -1.29
N GLN A 113 12.98 2.99 -2.30
CA GLN A 113 13.17 2.43 -3.65
C GLN A 113 14.07 1.19 -3.63
N ILE A 114 15.20 1.22 -2.91
CA ILE A 114 16.08 0.05 -2.75
C ILE A 114 15.35 -1.06 -1.99
N SER A 115 14.57 -0.72 -0.97
CA SER A 115 13.76 -1.68 -0.22
C SER A 115 12.77 -2.41 -1.13
N VAL A 116 12.06 -1.67 -2.00
CA VAL A 116 11.14 -2.27 -2.98
C VAL A 116 11.90 -3.15 -3.98
N LEU A 117 13.06 -2.72 -4.48
CA LEU A 117 13.91 -3.54 -5.37
C LEU A 117 14.36 -4.85 -4.72
N ASN A 118 14.70 -4.82 -3.42
CA ASN A 118 15.03 -6.02 -2.68
C ASN A 118 13.83 -6.98 -2.62
N GLY A 119 12.62 -6.47 -2.33
CA GLY A 119 11.38 -7.23 -2.40
C GLY A 119 11.11 -7.78 -3.79
N LEU A 120 11.25 -6.95 -4.83
CA LEU A 120 11.03 -7.32 -6.23
C LEU A 120 11.92 -8.49 -6.67
N SER A 121 13.11 -8.63 -6.10
CA SER A 121 14.01 -9.74 -6.37
C SER A 121 13.49 -11.11 -5.90
N LYS A 122 12.43 -11.13 -5.08
CA LYS A 122 11.81 -12.33 -4.49
C LYS A 122 10.41 -12.61 -5.02
N VAL A 123 9.85 -11.70 -5.82
CA VAL A 123 8.58 -11.91 -6.51
C VAL A 123 8.67 -13.15 -7.39
N ASP A 124 7.62 -13.99 -7.37
CA ASP A 124 7.54 -15.16 -8.23
C ASP A 124 7.66 -14.73 -9.70
N LYS A 125 8.49 -15.43 -10.46
CA LYS A 125 8.76 -15.12 -11.88
C LYS A 125 7.53 -15.33 -12.78
N ASN A 126 6.51 -16.02 -12.29
CA ASN A 126 5.24 -16.19 -12.99
C ASN A 126 4.21 -15.13 -12.58
N ALA A 127 4.58 -14.13 -11.76
CA ALA A 127 3.68 -13.05 -11.40
C ALA A 127 3.30 -12.23 -12.63
N ASP A 128 2.01 -11.98 -12.79
CA ASP A 128 1.46 -11.10 -13.81
C ASP A 128 1.45 -9.65 -13.34
N PHE A 129 1.21 -9.47 -12.03
CA PHE A 129 1.13 -8.17 -11.36
C PHE A 129 1.99 -8.13 -10.11
N VAL A 130 2.44 -6.93 -9.79
CA VAL A 130 3.08 -6.60 -8.52
C VAL A 130 2.31 -5.47 -7.84
N THR A 131 2.01 -5.69 -6.57
CA THR A 131 1.35 -4.72 -5.69
C THR A 131 2.37 -4.20 -4.68
N ILE A 132 2.62 -2.90 -4.64
CA ILE A 132 3.51 -2.28 -3.66
C ILE A 132 2.67 -1.54 -2.62
N HIS A 133 2.92 -1.84 -1.33
CA HIS A 133 2.15 -1.23 -0.24
C HIS A 133 3.03 -0.81 0.94
N ASP A 134 2.72 0.34 1.52
CA ASP A 134 3.38 0.80 2.74
C ASP A 134 2.83 0.02 3.95
N GLY A 135 3.70 -0.69 4.68
CA GLY A 135 3.33 -1.51 5.83
C GLY A 135 2.67 -0.77 7.00
N VAL A 136 2.68 0.56 6.95
CA VAL A 136 2.05 1.44 7.95
C VAL A 136 0.73 2.07 7.48
N ARG A 137 0.10 1.53 6.43
CA ARG A 137 -1.29 1.84 6.03
C ARG A 137 -2.23 0.71 6.44
N CYS A 138 -2.32 0.50 7.73
CA CYS A 138 -2.98 -0.66 8.34
C CYS A 138 -4.52 -0.61 8.29
N LEU A 139 -5.09 0.49 7.82
CA LEU A 139 -6.55 0.65 7.66
C LEU A 139 -7.04 0.28 6.25
N ILE A 140 -6.14 -0.16 5.37
CA ILE A 140 -6.53 -0.78 4.10
C ILE A 140 -7.45 -1.98 4.35
N THR A 141 -8.41 -2.21 3.48
CA THR A 141 -9.29 -3.38 3.59
C THR A 141 -9.12 -4.29 2.37
N PRO A 142 -9.47 -5.59 2.43
CA PRO A 142 -9.45 -6.47 1.28
C PRO A 142 -10.26 -5.93 0.10
N GLY A 143 -11.39 -5.27 0.38
CA GLY A 143 -12.22 -4.62 -0.64
C GLY A 143 -11.52 -3.46 -1.35
N MET A 144 -10.78 -2.62 -0.61
CA MET A 144 -9.96 -1.55 -1.19
C MET A 144 -8.82 -2.10 -2.04
N ILE A 145 -8.15 -3.16 -1.59
CA ILE A 145 -7.08 -3.82 -2.35
C ILE A 145 -7.67 -4.36 -3.66
N SER A 146 -8.76 -5.12 -3.59
CA SER A 146 -9.45 -5.68 -4.76
C SER A 146 -9.94 -4.63 -5.74
N GLU A 147 -10.33 -3.45 -5.28
CA GLU A 147 -10.73 -2.34 -6.14
C GLU A 147 -9.55 -1.84 -6.99
N VAL A 148 -8.40 -1.59 -6.37
CA VAL A 148 -7.19 -1.16 -7.10
C VAL A 148 -6.70 -2.28 -8.03
N CYS A 149 -6.74 -3.55 -7.60
CA CYS A 149 -6.44 -4.70 -8.45
C CYS A 149 -7.31 -4.73 -9.71
N THR A 150 -8.62 -4.55 -9.58
CA THR A 150 -9.56 -4.54 -10.70
C THR A 150 -9.16 -3.52 -11.77
N TRP A 151 -8.80 -2.32 -11.37
CA TRP A 151 -8.37 -1.27 -12.29
C TRP A 151 -6.98 -1.53 -12.88
N ALA A 152 -6.05 -2.06 -12.08
CA ALA A 152 -4.73 -2.46 -12.57
C ALA A 152 -4.83 -3.57 -13.61
N TYR A 153 -5.68 -4.56 -13.38
CA TYR A 153 -5.91 -5.66 -14.31
C TYR A 153 -6.50 -5.18 -15.64
N HIS A 154 -7.34 -4.15 -15.59
CA HIS A 154 -7.94 -3.57 -16.79
C HIS A 154 -6.98 -2.67 -17.57
N TYR A 155 -6.26 -1.78 -16.87
CA TYR A 155 -5.41 -0.75 -17.51
C TYR A 155 -3.92 -1.09 -17.52
N GLY A 156 -3.48 -2.12 -16.81
CA GLY A 156 -2.06 -2.50 -16.66
C GLY A 156 -1.36 -1.80 -15.50
N ALA A 157 -1.92 -0.69 -14.97
CA ALA A 157 -1.43 0.01 -13.80
C ALA A 157 -2.56 0.78 -13.10
N ALA A 158 -2.58 0.76 -11.77
CA ALA A 158 -3.48 1.56 -10.95
C ALA A 158 -2.83 1.95 -9.62
N THR A 159 -3.24 3.08 -9.08
CA THR A 159 -2.75 3.62 -7.82
C THR A 159 -3.89 4.07 -6.92
N ALA A 160 -3.80 3.74 -5.64
CA ALA A 160 -4.67 4.31 -4.63
C ALA A 160 -4.35 5.80 -4.44
N VAL A 161 -5.38 6.60 -4.32
CA VAL A 161 -5.26 8.04 -4.05
C VAL A 161 -6.35 8.52 -3.08
N THR A 162 -6.23 9.77 -2.64
CA THR A 162 -7.33 10.53 -2.02
C THR A 162 -7.27 11.98 -2.47
N LYS A 163 -8.43 12.64 -2.51
CA LYS A 163 -8.51 14.07 -2.84
C LYS A 163 -8.11 14.96 -1.65
N PRO A 164 -7.40 16.06 -1.89
CA PRO A 164 -7.17 17.07 -0.86
C PRO A 164 -8.48 17.72 -0.43
N VAL A 165 -8.59 18.07 0.86
CA VAL A 165 -9.76 18.77 1.42
C VAL A 165 -9.54 20.27 1.40
N ASP A 166 -8.35 20.69 1.80
CA ASP A 166 -7.99 22.09 1.93
C ASP A 166 -7.66 22.74 0.58
N THR A 167 -7.70 24.07 0.54
CA THR A 167 -7.25 24.83 -0.60
C THR A 167 -5.72 24.73 -0.73
N LEU A 168 -5.23 24.26 -1.86
CA LEU A 168 -3.80 24.11 -2.12
C LEU A 168 -3.19 25.40 -2.63
N LYS A 169 -2.03 25.75 -2.09
CA LYS A 169 -1.20 26.91 -2.49
C LYS A 169 0.13 26.41 -3.00
N LEU A 170 0.55 26.89 -4.16
CA LEU A 170 1.90 26.71 -4.66
C LEU A 170 2.78 27.83 -4.14
N SER A 171 3.95 27.48 -3.64
CA SER A 171 5.04 28.42 -3.31
C SER A 171 6.34 27.87 -3.87
N GLU A 172 7.18 28.71 -4.43
CA GLU A 172 8.51 28.34 -4.96
C GLU A 172 9.61 28.59 -3.93
N ASP A 173 9.42 29.55 -3.05
CA ASP A 173 10.39 29.98 -2.02
C ASP A 173 10.02 29.53 -0.60
N GLY A 174 8.85 28.92 -0.41
CA GLY A 174 8.32 28.52 0.88
C GLY A 174 7.83 29.67 1.76
N VAL A 175 7.85 30.91 1.26
CA VAL A 175 7.51 32.13 2.02
C VAL A 175 6.24 32.78 1.45
N PHE A 176 6.17 32.99 0.15
CA PHE A 176 5.05 33.66 -0.51
C PHE A 176 4.22 32.70 -1.36
N ILE A 177 2.91 32.96 -1.39
CA ILE A 177 2.00 32.22 -2.27
C ILE A 177 2.23 32.70 -3.70
N LYS A 178 2.58 31.76 -4.60
CA LYS A 178 2.65 32.03 -6.03
C LYS A 178 1.27 31.98 -6.67
N GLU A 179 0.53 30.89 -6.41
CA GLU A 179 -0.81 30.70 -6.96
C GLU A 179 -1.68 29.74 -6.14
N THR A 180 -2.98 29.77 -6.38
CA THR A 180 -3.91 28.76 -5.87
C THR A 180 -4.07 27.65 -6.89
N VAL A 181 -3.76 26.43 -6.49
CA VAL A 181 -3.84 25.25 -7.35
C VAL A 181 -5.30 24.75 -7.41
N ASP A 182 -5.75 24.37 -8.61
CA ASP A 182 -7.06 23.73 -8.80
C ASP A 182 -7.03 22.34 -8.16
N ARG A 183 -7.57 22.24 -6.91
CA ARG A 183 -7.55 21.00 -6.13
C ARG A 183 -8.32 19.85 -6.76
N ASP A 184 -9.25 20.12 -7.68
CA ASP A 184 -10.02 19.07 -8.34
C ASP A 184 -9.17 18.23 -9.30
N LYS A 185 -8.00 18.75 -9.67
CA LYS A 185 -7.00 18.07 -10.52
C LYS A 185 -5.83 17.48 -9.73
N ILE A 186 -5.82 17.63 -8.41
CA ILE A 186 -4.73 17.16 -7.54
C ILE A 186 -5.21 15.98 -6.72
N TYR A 187 -4.32 15.01 -6.53
CA TYR A 187 -4.54 13.84 -5.71
C TYR A 187 -3.33 13.57 -4.82
N HIS A 188 -3.59 13.16 -3.59
CA HIS A 188 -2.55 12.61 -2.72
C HIS A 188 -2.33 11.16 -3.08
N ALA A 189 -1.14 10.82 -3.59
CA ALA A 189 -0.77 9.45 -3.89
C ALA A 189 -0.69 8.62 -2.60
N GLN A 190 -1.31 7.47 -2.64
CA GLN A 190 -1.29 6.47 -1.57
C GLN A 190 -0.76 5.14 -2.11
N THR A 191 -0.83 4.10 -1.30
CA THR A 191 -0.66 2.71 -1.70
C THR A 191 -1.89 1.91 -1.26
N PRO A 192 -2.24 0.79 -1.96
CA PRO A 192 -1.41 0.06 -2.92
C PRO A 192 -1.22 0.78 -4.25
N GLN A 193 -0.04 0.55 -4.85
CA GLN A 193 0.30 0.90 -6.22
C GLN A 193 0.53 -0.41 -6.96
N ILE A 194 -0.22 -0.66 -8.02
CA ILE A 194 -0.30 -1.99 -8.66
C ILE A 194 0.03 -1.86 -10.13
N PHE A 195 0.90 -2.72 -10.61
CA PHE A 195 1.44 -2.65 -11.97
C PHE A 195 1.57 -4.05 -12.58
N LYS A 196 1.48 -4.17 -13.91
CA LYS A 196 2.00 -5.33 -14.61
C LYS A 196 3.46 -5.58 -14.22
N TYR A 197 3.78 -6.80 -13.84
CA TYR A 197 5.09 -7.14 -13.28
C TYR A 197 6.25 -6.77 -14.19
N ASP A 198 6.21 -7.17 -15.46
CA ASP A 198 7.31 -6.88 -16.40
C ASP A 198 7.50 -5.39 -16.66
N MET A 199 6.39 -4.64 -16.74
CA MET A 199 6.41 -3.18 -16.91
C MET A 199 7.08 -2.51 -15.71
N TYR A 200 6.66 -2.85 -14.50
CA TYR A 200 7.22 -2.28 -13.28
C TYR A 200 8.69 -2.67 -13.10
N ARG A 201 9.03 -3.94 -13.34
CA ARG A 201 10.39 -4.44 -13.27
C ARG A 201 11.32 -3.68 -14.23
N ALA A 202 10.89 -3.46 -15.47
CA ALA A 202 11.65 -2.67 -16.45
C ALA A 202 11.84 -1.22 -15.98
N ALA A 203 10.79 -0.58 -15.46
CA ALA A 203 10.83 0.79 -14.94
C ALA A 203 11.81 0.91 -13.75
N ALA A 204 11.72 0.01 -12.78
CA ALA A 204 12.56 0.02 -11.59
C ALA A 204 14.04 -0.24 -11.92
N LEU A 205 14.34 -1.17 -12.84
CA LEU A 205 15.72 -1.45 -13.27
C LEU A 205 16.30 -0.31 -14.10
N SER A 206 15.52 0.33 -14.99
CA SER A 206 15.94 1.52 -15.74
C SER A 206 16.27 2.67 -14.79
N ALA A 207 15.41 2.96 -13.83
CA ALA A 207 15.65 4.01 -12.85
C ALA A 207 16.92 3.75 -12.02
N LYS A 208 17.13 2.50 -11.57
CA LYS A 208 18.35 2.10 -10.86
C LYS A 208 19.60 2.33 -11.71
N LYS A 209 19.57 1.95 -13.01
CA LYS A 209 20.70 2.13 -13.93
C LYS A 209 21.05 3.60 -14.11
N ASP A 210 20.05 4.45 -14.18
CA ASP A 210 20.19 5.89 -14.44
C ASP A 210 20.40 6.72 -13.16
N GLY A 211 20.45 6.09 -11.97
CA GLY A 211 20.56 6.79 -10.68
C GLY A 211 19.36 7.67 -10.36
N PHE A 212 18.18 7.37 -10.94
CA PHE A 212 16.96 8.15 -10.71
C PHE A 212 16.33 7.78 -9.37
N GLU A 213 16.14 8.76 -8.50
CA GLU A 213 15.44 8.62 -7.23
C GLU A 213 13.99 9.06 -7.37
N ALA A 214 13.08 8.12 -7.10
CA ALA A 214 11.65 8.33 -7.15
C ALA A 214 11.07 8.55 -5.76
N THR A 215 10.06 9.40 -5.65
CA THR A 215 9.30 9.61 -4.40
C THR A 215 8.32 8.48 -4.11
N ASP A 216 7.81 7.82 -5.17
CA ASP A 216 6.92 6.66 -5.12
C ASP A 216 7.13 5.74 -6.33
N ASP A 217 6.39 4.62 -6.38
CA ASP A 217 6.52 3.65 -7.46
C ASP A 217 5.84 4.11 -8.76
N ASN A 218 4.83 4.99 -8.66
CA ASN A 218 4.20 5.61 -9.82
C ASN A 218 5.21 6.39 -10.67
N SER A 219 6.07 7.19 -10.02
CA SER A 219 7.07 8.03 -10.68
C SER A 219 8.03 7.22 -11.56
N LEU A 220 8.31 5.96 -11.19
CA LEU A 220 9.14 5.05 -12.01
C LEU A 220 8.44 4.70 -13.32
N VAL A 221 7.14 4.40 -13.25
CA VAL A 221 6.32 3.98 -14.39
C VAL A 221 5.96 5.17 -15.28
N GLU A 222 5.65 6.33 -14.68
CA GLU A 222 5.42 7.59 -15.38
C GLU A 222 6.63 8.02 -16.24
N ARG A 223 7.84 7.81 -15.72
CA ARG A 223 9.10 8.07 -16.44
C ARG A 223 9.17 7.34 -17.78
N LEU A 224 8.60 6.14 -17.86
CA LEU A 224 8.49 5.37 -19.11
C LEU A 224 7.23 5.71 -19.92
N LYS A 225 6.50 6.79 -19.56
CA LYS A 225 5.30 7.28 -20.24
C LYS A 225 4.10 6.33 -20.23
N PHE A 226 4.06 5.36 -19.31
CA PHE A 226 2.87 4.55 -19.09
C PHE A 226 1.82 5.33 -18.31
N LYS A 227 0.55 5.09 -18.64
CA LYS A 227 -0.59 5.66 -17.91
C LYS A 227 -0.93 4.82 -16.70
N ILE A 228 -1.25 5.48 -15.59
CA ILE A 228 -1.65 4.85 -14.34
C ILE A 228 -3.07 5.28 -14.01
N TYR A 229 -3.95 4.32 -13.77
CA TYR A 229 -5.33 4.63 -13.38
C TYR A 229 -5.38 5.14 -11.94
N ILE A 230 -6.18 6.19 -11.72
CA ILE A 230 -6.39 6.79 -10.39
C ILE A 230 -7.59 6.13 -9.73
N CYS A 231 -7.38 5.47 -8.59
CA CYS A 231 -8.41 4.84 -7.78
C CYS A 231 -8.57 5.60 -6.46
N ASP A 232 -9.63 6.38 -6.32
CA ASP A 232 -9.90 7.17 -5.10
C ASP A 232 -10.52 6.27 -4.02
N LEU A 233 -9.72 5.90 -3.02
CA LEU A 233 -10.15 5.07 -1.89
C LEU A 233 -10.75 5.89 -0.73
N GLY A 234 -10.93 7.19 -0.90
CA GLY A 234 -11.39 8.08 0.16
C GLY A 234 -10.31 8.35 1.21
N LYS A 235 -10.72 8.71 2.43
CA LYS A 235 -9.84 9.30 3.45
C LYS A 235 -9.35 8.30 4.50
N GLU A 236 -9.92 7.10 4.57
CA GLU A 236 -9.65 6.18 5.67
C GLU A 236 -8.33 5.41 5.55
N ASN A 237 -7.75 5.30 4.34
CA ASN A 237 -6.48 4.61 4.11
C ASN A 237 -5.27 5.49 4.49
N ILE A 238 -5.28 6.00 5.74
CA ILE A 238 -4.23 6.88 6.26
C ILE A 238 -2.91 6.12 6.44
N LYS A 239 -1.80 6.88 6.44
CA LYS A 239 -0.45 6.37 6.73
C LYS A 239 -0.07 6.75 8.15
N ILE A 240 0.23 5.78 9.00
CA ILE A 240 0.70 6.04 10.36
C ILE A 240 2.10 6.66 10.31
N THR A 241 2.20 7.94 10.66
CA THR A 241 3.42 8.75 10.60
C THR A 241 3.67 9.54 11.87
N THR A 242 2.62 9.90 12.58
CA THR A 242 2.63 10.66 13.84
C THR A 242 1.76 9.99 14.89
N GLN A 243 1.80 10.46 16.14
CA GLN A 243 0.96 9.94 17.21
C GLN A 243 -0.53 10.23 16.95
N GLU A 244 -0.83 11.37 16.33
CA GLU A 244 -2.19 11.77 15.96
C GLU A 244 -2.82 10.76 14.97
N ASP A 245 -1.99 10.22 14.05
CA ASP A 245 -2.46 9.19 13.11
C ASP A 245 -2.90 7.92 13.84
N VAL A 246 -2.28 7.58 14.97
CA VAL A 246 -2.67 6.43 15.80
C VAL A 246 -4.07 6.66 16.38
N TYR A 247 -4.33 7.83 16.96
CA TYR A 247 -5.66 8.16 17.49
C TYR A 247 -6.72 8.17 16.39
N CYS A 248 -6.40 8.71 15.21
CA CYS A 248 -7.29 8.67 14.06
C CYS A 248 -7.58 7.21 13.62
N ALA A 249 -6.56 6.36 13.60
CA ALA A 249 -6.70 4.96 13.24
C ALA A 249 -7.60 4.20 14.22
N GLU A 250 -7.43 4.40 15.53
CA GLU A 250 -8.29 3.82 16.57
C GLU A 250 -9.75 4.25 16.38
N ALA A 251 -9.99 5.55 16.13
CA ALA A 251 -11.34 6.06 15.90
C ALA A 251 -11.99 5.44 14.66
N ILE A 252 -11.24 5.29 13.56
CA ILE A 252 -11.73 4.66 12.32
C ILE A 252 -12.03 3.18 12.56
N LEU A 253 -11.17 2.43 13.27
CA LEU A 253 -11.41 1.03 13.60
C LEU A 253 -12.65 0.85 14.46
N LYS A 254 -12.83 1.68 15.49
CA LYS A 254 -14.04 1.68 16.33
C LYS A 254 -15.30 1.97 15.51
N SER A 255 -15.25 2.91 14.56
CA SER A 255 -16.38 3.21 13.68
C SER A 255 -16.75 2.05 12.74
N ARG A 256 -15.78 1.23 12.36
CA ARG A 256 -15.98 0.01 11.56
C ARG A 256 -16.51 -1.17 12.37
N GLY A 257 -16.60 -1.06 13.69
CA GLY A 257 -17.19 -2.06 14.59
C GLY A 257 -16.17 -2.87 15.38
N GLY A 258 -14.94 -2.40 15.47
CA GLY A 258 -13.81 -3.12 16.09
C GLY A 258 -13.54 -4.43 15.36
N ASP A 259 -12.30 -4.81 15.22
CA ASP A 259 -11.98 -6.18 14.77
C ASP A 259 -12.36 -7.13 15.92
N LYS A 260 -13.50 -7.82 15.81
CA LYS A 260 -13.86 -8.93 16.69
C LYS A 260 -13.19 -10.20 16.24
#